data_5de2d746280e274737a738118b8013a2
#
_entry.id   5de2d746280e274737a738118b8013a2
#
_cell.length_a   1.000
_cell.length_b   1.000
_cell.length_c   1.000
_cell.angle_alpha   90.00
_cell.angle_beta   90.00
_cell.angle_gamma   90.00
#
_symmetry.space_group_name_H-M   'P 1'
#
loop_
_entity.id
_entity.type
_entity.pdbx_description
1 polymer ?
#
loop_
_entity_poly.entity_id
_entity_poly.type
_entity_poly.pdbx_seq_one_letter_code
_entity_poly.pdbx_strand_id
1 'polypeptide(L)'
;MNLRKGDMVLVIAGDTRDHGRRGKILSVDRVRDRVMVEGVNLIKRHTKPSSSNQQGGIVEKEAPIHVSNIMPWCESAGKPSRIVMKTLDDGTRVRAYKINGETLKDK
;
A
#
# COMPACT_ATOMS: atom_id res chain seq x y z
N MET A 1 2.62 -9.49 -8.46
CA MET A 1 2.22 -8.27 -7.70
C MET A 1 2.88 -7.05 -8.35
N ASN A 2 2.04 -6.13 -8.85
CA ASN A 2 2.53 -4.92 -9.53
C ASN A 2 2.51 -3.68 -8.61
N LEU A 3 2.68 -3.91 -7.31
CA LEU A 3 2.68 -2.84 -6.31
C LEU A 3 4.10 -2.55 -5.86
N ARG A 4 4.36 -1.28 -5.55
CA ARG A 4 5.67 -0.83 -5.08
C ARG A 4 5.51 0.14 -3.92
N LYS A 5 6.55 0.27 -3.12
CA LYS A 5 6.62 1.27 -2.06
C LYS A 5 6.32 2.66 -2.62
N GLY A 6 5.46 3.39 -1.94
CA GLY A 6 5.03 4.72 -2.35
C GLY A 6 3.76 4.77 -3.19
N ASP A 7 3.27 3.62 -3.66
CA ASP A 7 2.01 3.57 -4.40
C ASP A 7 0.83 3.90 -3.47
N MET A 8 -0.12 4.66 -4.01
CA MET A 8 -1.37 4.92 -3.30
C MET A 8 -2.35 3.77 -3.51
N VAL A 9 -2.96 3.27 -2.45
CA VAL A 9 -3.92 2.17 -2.51
C VAL A 9 -5.16 2.48 -1.70
N LEU A 10 -6.26 1.78 -2.02
CA LEU A 10 -7.54 1.84 -1.32
C LEU A 10 -7.80 0.49 -0.67
N VAL A 11 -8.26 0.49 0.58
CA VAL A 11 -8.67 -0.74 1.26
C VAL A 11 -10.07 -1.11 0.81
N ILE A 12 -10.22 -2.31 0.24
CA ILE A 12 -11.49 -2.79 -0.33
C ILE A 12 -12.07 -3.98 0.44
N ALA A 13 -11.29 -4.63 1.27
CA ALA A 13 -11.71 -5.81 2.02
C ALA A 13 -10.92 -5.92 3.32
N GLY A 14 -11.24 -6.94 4.13
CA GLY A 14 -10.58 -7.17 5.42
C GLY A 14 -11.35 -6.52 6.56
N ASP A 15 -10.64 -5.94 7.52
CA ASP A 15 -11.27 -5.31 8.68
C ASP A 15 -12.13 -4.13 8.25
N THR A 16 -13.40 -4.13 8.64
CA THR A 16 -14.37 -3.11 8.21
C THR A 16 -14.00 -1.69 8.66
N ARG A 17 -13.26 -1.55 9.76
CA ARG A 17 -12.80 -0.23 10.23
C ARG A 17 -11.90 0.49 9.23
N ASP A 18 -11.20 -0.26 8.36
CA ASP A 18 -10.27 0.29 7.38
C ASP A 18 -10.86 0.40 5.98
N HIS A 19 -12.08 -0.11 5.74
CA HIS A 19 -12.70 -0.05 4.43
C HIS A 19 -12.85 1.38 3.94
N GLY A 20 -12.44 1.65 2.70
CA GLY A 20 -12.51 2.96 2.10
C GLY A 20 -11.35 3.90 2.47
N ARG A 21 -10.44 3.46 3.32
CA ARG A 21 -9.23 4.23 3.62
C ARG A 21 -8.22 4.14 2.50
N ARG A 22 -7.53 5.22 2.25
CA ARG A 22 -6.44 5.29 1.28
C ARG A 22 -5.14 5.57 2.01
N GLY A 23 -4.06 5.03 1.49
CA GLY A 23 -2.75 5.27 2.06
C GLY A 23 -1.64 4.85 1.12
N LYS A 24 -0.43 5.30 1.44
CA LYS A 24 0.76 4.91 0.68
C LYS A 24 1.33 3.61 1.20
N ILE A 25 1.81 2.78 0.29
CA ILE A 25 2.52 1.57 0.67
C ILE A 25 3.87 1.95 1.29
N LEU A 26 4.09 1.49 2.51
CA LEU A 26 5.33 1.71 3.25
C LEU A 26 6.38 0.64 2.95
N SER A 27 5.93 -0.60 2.78
CA SER A 27 6.80 -1.72 2.44
C SER A 27 6.02 -2.82 1.74
N VAL A 28 6.73 -3.65 0.99
CA VAL A 28 6.14 -4.76 0.23
C VAL A 28 6.87 -6.04 0.60
N ASP A 29 6.11 -7.07 1.01
CA ASP A 29 6.61 -8.42 1.21
C ASP A 29 6.07 -9.30 0.08
N ARG A 30 6.90 -9.55 -0.93
CA ARG A 30 6.50 -10.31 -2.11
C ARG A 30 6.40 -11.80 -1.84
N VAL A 31 7.07 -12.28 -0.82
CA VAL A 31 7.04 -13.72 -0.47
C VAL A 31 5.70 -14.09 0.14
N ARG A 32 5.16 -13.22 0.99
CA ARG A 32 3.91 -13.46 1.70
C ARG A 32 2.71 -12.77 1.06
N ASP A 33 2.91 -12.02 -0.02
CA ASP A 33 1.88 -11.21 -0.69
C ASP A 33 1.20 -10.24 0.28
N ARG A 34 1.99 -9.57 1.10
CA ARG A 34 1.51 -8.60 2.08
C ARG A 34 2.20 -7.27 1.90
N VAL A 35 1.51 -6.21 2.29
CA VAL A 35 2.04 -4.85 2.25
C VAL A 35 1.70 -4.13 3.55
N MET A 36 2.55 -3.16 3.92
CA MET A 36 2.24 -2.23 5.00
C MET A 36 1.78 -0.93 4.37
N VAL A 37 0.61 -0.45 4.80
CA VAL A 37 0.00 0.77 4.28
C VAL A 37 -0.09 1.80 5.40
N GLU A 38 0.35 3.02 5.12
CA GLU A 38 0.35 4.11 6.09
C GLU A 38 -1.06 4.37 6.64
N GLY A 39 -1.19 4.36 7.97
CA GLY A 39 -2.44 4.63 8.67
C GLY A 39 -3.49 3.52 8.59
N VAL A 40 -3.16 2.36 8.03
CA VAL A 40 -4.09 1.25 7.82
C VAL A 40 -3.65 0.05 8.64
N ASN A 41 -4.62 -0.72 9.14
CA ASN A 41 -4.41 -1.92 9.94
C ASN A 41 -3.52 -1.66 11.17
N LEU A 42 -3.81 -0.57 11.86
CA LEU A 42 -3.07 -0.17 13.05
C LEU A 42 -3.31 -1.16 14.19
N ILE A 43 -2.23 -1.62 14.78
CA ILE A 43 -2.26 -2.46 15.98
C ILE A 43 -1.50 -1.78 17.11
N LYS A 44 -1.92 -2.05 18.34
CA LYS A 44 -1.24 -1.57 19.52
C LYS A 44 -0.23 -2.60 19.99
N ARG A 45 1.00 -2.17 20.19
CA ARG A 45 2.05 -3.02 20.72
C ARG A 45 2.60 -2.44 22.01
N HIS A 46 2.82 -3.32 22.99
CA HIS A 46 3.54 -2.94 24.18
C HIS A 46 5.03 -2.95 23.90
N THR A 47 5.68 -1.80 24.12
CA THR A 47 7.13 -1.70 24.03
C THR A 47 7.73 -1.67 25.42
N LYS A 48 8.76 -2.50 25.63
CA LYS A 48 9.51 -2.47 26.88
C LYS A 48 10.49 -1.31 26.89
N PRO A 49 10.69 -0.62 28.04
CA PRO A 49 11.73 0.39 28.12
C PRO A 49 13.09 -0.19 27.77
N SER A 50 13.87 0.58 27.06
CA SER A 50 15.23 0.20 26.65
C SER A 50 16.12 1.43 26.70
N SER A 51 17.41 1.23 26.48
CA SER A 51 18.36 2.35 26.42
C SER A 51 18.05 3.34 25.30
N SER A 52 17.41 2.89 24.22
CA SER A 52 16.99 3.72 23.10
C SER A 52 15.57 4.25 23.24
N ASN A 53 14.73 3.62 24.06
CA ASN A 53 13.36 4.03 24.33
C ASN A 53 13.05 3.83 25.81
N GLN A 54 13.33 4.84 26.61
CA GLN A 54 13.18 4.76 28.05
C GLN A 54 11.74 4.86 28.54
N GLN A 55 10.83 5.36 27.71
CA GLN A 55 9.45 5.53 28.13
C GLN A 55 8.64 4.25 28.04
N GLY A 56 8.95 3.37 27.09
CA GLY A 56 8.14 2.18 26.88
C GLY A 56 6.68 2.51 26.60
N GLY A 57 5.80 1.54 26.79
CA GLY A 57 4.35 1.73 26.74
C GLY A 57 3.69 1.15 25.51
N ILE A 58 2.54 1.72 25.11
CA ILE A 58 1.75 1.26 23.98
C ILE A 58 2.00 2.14 22.77
N VAL A 59 2.41 1.53 21.66
CA VAL A 59 2.67 2.23 20.41
C VAL A 59 1.74 1.67 19.34
N GLU A 60 1.07 2.54 18.59
CA GLU A 60 0.30 2.14 17.41
C GLU A 60 1.25 2.00 16.22
N LYS A 61 1.13 0.90 15.51
CA LYS A 61 1.97 0.61 14.37
C LYS A 61 1.16 -0.13 13.31
N GLU A 62 1.46 0.15 12.06
CA GLU A 62 0.83 -0.55 10.94
C GLU A 62 1.25 -2.03 10.94
N ALA A 63 0.27 -2.91 10.77
CA ALA A 63 0.52 -4.33 10.54
C ALA A 63 0.36 -4.64 9.05
N PRO A 64 1.06 -5.65 8.52
CA PRO A 64 0.91 -6.04 7.12
C PRO A 64 -0.52 -6.48 6.81
N ILE A 65 -0.99 -6.15 5.60
CA ILE A 65 -2.27 -6.63 5.08
C ILE A 65 -2.03 -7.39 3.78
N HIS A 66 -2.90 -8.35 3.48
CA HIS A 66 -2.81 -9.13 2.26
C HIS A 66 -3.15 -8.25 1.05
N VAL A 67 -2.45 -8.44 -0.06
CA VAL A 67 -2.64 -7.61 -1.27
C VAL A 67 -4.04 -7.72 -1.85
N SER A 68 -4.74 -8.83 -1.62
CA SER A 68 -6.13 -9.00 -2.07
C SER A 68 -7.11 -8.06 -1.37
N ASN A 69 -6.72 -7.46 -0.24
CA ASN A 69 -7.56 -6.54 0.53
C ASN A 69 -7.39 -5.09 0.10
N ILE A 70 -6.51 -4.82 -0.84
CA ILE A 70 -6.24 -3.47 -1.34
C ILE A 70 -6.32 -3.43 -2.86
N MET A 71 -6.52 -2.22 -3.38
CA MET A 71 -6.52 -1.96 -4.80
C MET A 71 -5.80 -0.65 -5.07
N PRO A 72 -4.96 -0.55 -6.11
CA PRO A 72 -4.30 0.69 -6.45
C PRO A 72 -5.31 1.82 -6.67
N TRP A 73 -4.99 3.01 -6.17
CA TRP A 73 -5.84 4.19 -6.30
C TRP A 73 -5.35 5.06 -7.44
N CYS A 74 -6.24 5.37 -8.39
CA CYS A 74 -5.95 6.27 -9.50
C CYS A 74 -6.50 7.66 -9.17
N GLU A 75 -5.61 8.60 -8.84
CA GLU A 75 -5.99 9.94 -8.40
C GLU A 75 -6.71 10.73 -9.51
N SER A 76 -6.22 10.63 -10.74
CA SER A 76 -6.81 11.34 -11.88
C SER A 76 -8.21 10.84 -12.22
N ALA A 77 -8.49 9.56 -12.01
CA ALA A 77 -9.83 9.00 -12.23
C ALA A 77 -10.73 9.10 -11.00
N GLY A 78 -10.15 9.35 -9.81
CA GLY A 78 -10.88 9.36 -8.55
C GLY A 78 -11.48 8.02 -8.18
N LYS A 79 -10.87 6.92 -8.64
CA LYS A 79 -11.36 5.56 -8.45
C LYS A 79 -10.20 4.58 -8.30
N PRO A 80 -10.42 3.43 -7.63
CA PRO A 80 -9.44 2.36 -7.66
C PRO A 80 -9.37 1.73 -9.05
N SER A 81 -8.18 1.27 -9.42
CA SER A 81 -7.94 0.61 -10.70
C SER A 81 -6.83 -0.41 -10.56
N ARG A 82 -6.94 -1.50 -11.29
CA ARG A 82 -5.84 -2.46 -11.40
C ARG A 82 -4.70 -1.85 -12.19
N ILE A 83 -3.49 -2.33 -11.92
CA ILE A 83 -2.29 -1.94 -12.63
C ILE A 83 -2.01 -3.01 -13.69
N VAL A 84 -1.75 -2.54 -14.91
CA VAL A 84 -1.34 -3.37 -16.05
C VAL A 84 0.00 -2.90 -16.55
N MET A 85 0.73 -3.79 -17.23
CA MET A 85 1.99 -3.42 -17.87
C MET A 85 1.71 -2.88 -19.26
N LYS A 86 2.25 -1.69 -19.55
CA LYS A 86 2.10 -1.00 -20.83
C LYS A 86 3.48 -0.89 -21.50
N THR A 87 3.54 -1.18 -22.77
CA THR A 87 4.76 -1.01 -23.56
C THR A 87 4.70 0.34 -24.27
N LEU A 88 5.72 1.16 -24.03
CA LEU A 88 5.86 2.46 -24.70
C LEU A 88 6.45 2.29 -26.10
N ASP A 89 6.41 3.36 -26.91
CA ASP A 89 6.90 3.35 -28.29
C ASP A 89 8.39 3.01 -28.40
N ASP A 90 9.18 3.31 -27.36
CA ASP A 90 10.60 2.98 -27.30
C ASP A 90 10.88 1.54 -26.83
N GLY A 91 9.83 0.75 -26.60
CA GLY A 91 9.97 -0.62 -26.12
C GLY A 91 10.03 -0.77 -24.60
N THR A 92 10.06 0.32 -23.84
CA THR A 92 10.09 0.29 -22.40
C THR A 92 8.74 -0.16 -21.85
N ARG A 93 8.75 -1.05 -20.83
CA ARG A 93 7.54 -1.48 -20.14
C ARG A 93 7.36 -0.68 -18.87
N VAL A 94 6.18 -0.11 -18.69
CA VAL A 94 5.83 0.70 -17.51
C VAL A 94 4.51 0.21 -16.92
N ARG A 95 4.31 0.51 -15.64
CA ARG A 95 3.03 0.25 -14.99
C ARG A 95 2.03 1.34 -15.37
N ALA A 96 0.78 0.95 -15.61
CA ALA A 96 -0.28 1.89 -15.92
C ALA A 96 -1.59 1.48 -15.24
N TYR A 97 -2.43 2.46 -14.95
CA TYR A 97 -3.78 2.17 -14.45
C TYR A 97 -4.65 1.69 -15.59
N LYS A 98 -5.33 0.56 -15.38
CA LYS A 98 -6.20 -0.02 -16.40
C LYS A 98 -7.37 0.90 -16.78
N ILE A 99 -7.88 1.66 -15.81
CA ILE A 99 -9.08 2.48 -15.99
C ILE A 99 -8.89 3.60 -17.03
N ASN A 100 -7.71 4.19 -17.12
CA ASN A 100 -7.47 5.33 -18.02
C ASN A 100 -6.13 5.28 -18.75
N GLY A 101 -5.33 4.24 -18.52
CA GLY A 101 -4.03 4.11 -19.17
C GLY A 101 -2.94 5.04 -18.67
N GLU A 102 -3.23 5.84 -17.63
CA GLU A 102 -2.21 6.72 -17.04
C GLU A 102 -1.07 5.92 -16.46
N THR A 103 0.16 6.31 -16.80
CA THR A 103 1.36 5.63 -16.30
C THR A 103 1.67 6.04 -14.86
N LEU A 104 2.10 5.05 -14.05
CA LEU A 104 2.62 5.32 -12.72
C LEU A 104 4.09 5.71 -12.84
N LYS A 105 4.46 6.78 -12.14
CA LYS A 105 5.86 7.17 -12.09
C LYS A 105 6.57 6.32 -11.03
N ASP A 106 7.56 5.59 -11.45
CA ASP A 106 8.44 4.86 -10.54
C ASP A 106 9.57 5.80 -10.10
N LYS A 107 9.79 5.80 -8.81
CA LYS A 107 10.89 6.58 -8.24
C LYS A 107 12.16 5.76 -8.24
#